data_9b6de8bbf8067af726a78a9f62c2758a
#
_entry.id   9b6de8bbf8067af726a78a9f62c2758a
#
_cell.length_a   1.000
_cell.length_b   1.000
_cell.length_c   1.000
_cell.angle_alpha   90.00
_cell.angle_beta   90.00
_cell.angle_gamma   90.00
#
_symmetry.space_group_name_H-M   'P 1'
#
loop_
_entity.id
_entity.type
_entity.pdbx_description
1 polymer ?
#
loop_
_entity_poly.entity_id
_entity_poly.type
_entity_poly.pdbx_seq_one_letter_code
_entity_poly.pdbx_strand_id
1 'polypeptide(L)'
;MRALRIGFLFKRPYRPGFVSIFPKAMQALAEAGVVVDVIACNERLIDLSTVRVEHDLYVLRQISGVSMSLAGALHAQGAAIVNPYPVTMALRDKVIAARILEAAGAPVPATYVVSQPDLLAPLLNRGPLVVKPYDGTCGLGVHVVRNEADLLAEPRPPNKPPILAQRYHPPQGRDLKIYAIGERLFGVRKVFPARTEAEKYGEPFTPTAEQADIALRCGRAFGIDLYGVDLIESEGKTYVVDMSSIPGFKGVPDAPSHLASYFYEAAERAASGRPVFQPAVEVGP
;
A
#
# COMPACT_ATOMS: atom_id res chain seq x y z
N MET A 1 20.70 13.49 -24.68
CA MET A 1 19.62 13.62 -23.66
C MET A 1 20.28 13.62 -22.29
N ARG A 2 19.82 14.42 -21.31
CA ARG A 2 20.31 14.30 -19.93
C ARG A 2 19.89 12.97 -19.33
N ALA A 3 20.70 12.45 -18.38
CA ALA A 3 20.33 11.29 -17.62
C ALA A 3 19.06 11.57 -16.78
N LEU A 4 18.16 10.61 -16.69
CA LEU A 4 17.00 10.66 -15.79
C LEU A 4 17.49 10.64 -14.35
N ARG A 5 16.78 11.34 -13.46
CA ARG A 5 17.06 11.38 -12.02
C ARG A 5 15.85 10.90 -11.22
N ILE A 6 16.05 9.92 -10.35
CA ILE A 6 15.02 9.36 -9.49
C ILE A 6 15.43 9.48 -8.02
N GLY A 7 14.62 10.17 -7.23
CA GLY A 7 14.83 10.34 -5.78
C GLY A 7 13.98 9.36 -4.97
N PHE A 8 14.60 8.48 -4.20
CA PHE A 8 13.90 7.55 -3.33
C PHE A 8 13.76 8.12 -1.91
N LEU A 9 12.55 8.40 -1.46
CA LEU A 9 12.26 8.91 -0.13
C LEU A 9 12.20 7.75 0.87
N PHE A 10 13.24 7.65 1.71
CA PHE A 10 13.34 6.67 2.78
C PHE A 10 13.34 7.34 4.16
N LYS A 11 12.87 6.61 5.16
CA LYS A 11 13.04 7.03 6.56
C LYS A 11 14.54 7.04 6.95
N ARG A 12 15.23 5.96 6.60
CA ARG A 12 16.67 5.73 6.79
C ARG A 12 17.20 4.88 5.64
N PRO A 13 18.49 4.90 5.35
CA PRO A 13 19.09 3.96 4.43
C PRO A 13 18.84 2.51 4.87
N TYR A 14 18.86 1.59 3.94
CA TYR A 14 18.79 0.17 4.28
C TYR A 14 20.06 -0.24 5.04
N ARG A 15 19.87 -0.91 6.19
CA ARG A 15 20.99 -1.48 6.93
C ARG A 15 21.53 -2.71 6.19
N PRO A 16 22.85 -3.00 6.28
CA PRO A 16 23.40 -4.25 5.80
C PRO A 16 22.62 -5.45 6.35
N GLY A 17 22.32 -6.43 5.50
CA GLY A 17 21.51 -7.60 5.87
C GLY A 17 20.00 -7.40 5.88
N PHE A 18 19.49 -6.18 5.67
CA PHE A 18 18.05 -5.96 5.53
C PHE A 18 17.55 -6.47 4.17
N VAL A 19 16.68 -7.48 4.21
CA VAL A 19 16.14 -8.09 2.99
C VAL A 19 15.03 -7.21 2.40
N SER A 20 15.37 -6.49 1.34
CA SER A 20 14.43 -5.67 0.57
C SER A 20 14.68 -5.85 -0.93
N ILE A 21 13.62 -5.72 -1.71
CA ILE A 21 13.67 -5.79 -3.17
C ILE A 21 14.19 -4.47 -3.76
N PHE A 22 13.91 -3.34 -3.10
CA PHE A 22 14.23 -2.01 -3.61
C PHE A 22 15.71 -1.74 -3.90
N PRO A 23 16.69 -2.16 -3.07
CA PRO A 23 18.10 -1.96 -3.39
C PRO A 23 18.52 -2.57 -4.74
N LYS A 24 17.99 -3.76 -5.07
CA LYS A 24 18.25 -4.40 -6.38
C LYS A 24 17.58 -3.64 -7.54
N ALA A 25 16.37 -3.13 -7.35
CA ALA A 25 15.70 -2.31 -8.35
C ALA A 25 16.44 -0.98 -8.59
N MET A 26 16.95 -0.35 -7.51
CA MET A 26 17.76 0.86 -7.59
C MET A 26 19.10 0.61 -8.31
N GLN A 27 19.74 -0.53 -8.05
CA GLN A 27 20.95 -0.94 -8.75
C GLN A 27 20.68 -1.12 -10.25
N ALA A 28 19.62 -1.84 -10.63
CA ALA A 28 19.24 -2.03 -12.03
C ALA A 28 18.95 -0.69 -12.76
N LEU A 29 18.34 0.28 -12.08
CA LEU A 29 18.14 1.64 -12.60
C LEU A 29 19.50 2.34 -12.85
N ALA A 30 20.43 2.25 -11.89
CA ALA A 30 21.76 2.85 -12.03
C ALA A 30 22.54 2.20 -13.19
N GLU A 31 22.47 0.88 -13.35
CA GLU A 31 23.06 0.13 -14.48
C GLU A 31 22.44 0.55 -15.83
N ALA A 32 21.17 0.97 -15.84
CA ALA A 32 20.49 1.55 -17.01
C ALA A 32 20.81 3.04 -17.23
N GLY A 33 21.76 3.64 -16.49
CA GLY A 33 22.20 5.02 -16.65
C GLY A 33 21.32 6.07 -15.96
N VAL A 34 20.43 5.66 -15.05
CA VAL A 34 19.62 6.58 -14.23
C VAL A 34 20.43 7.06 -13.03
N VAL A 35 20.39 8.35 -12.74
CA VAL A 35 20.92 8.91 -11.50
C VAL A 35 19.93 8.58 -10.37
N VAL A 36 20.35 7.72 -9.43
CA VAL A 36 19.51 7.26 -8.32
C VAL A 36 19.98 7.88 -7.03
N ASP A 37 19.15 8.72 -6.42
CA ASP A 37 19.44 9.39 -5.16
C ASP A 37 18.60 8.79 -4.02
N VAL A 38 19.24 8.42 -2.91
CA VAL A 38 18.58 7.99 -1.67
C VAL A 38 18.43 9.16 -0.73
N ILE A 39 17.19 9.56 -0.49
CA ILE A 39 16.84 10.69 0.37
C ILE A 39 16.46 10.15 1.75
N ALA A 40 17.44 10.06 2.66
CA ALA A 40 17.26 9.59 4.04
C ALA A 40 16.63 10.67 4.92
N CYS A 41 15.30 10.79 4.89
CA CYS A 41 14.57 11.93 5.46
C CYS A 41 14.78 12.14 6.97
N ASN A 42 15.02 11.06 7.74
CA ASN A 42 15.21 11.17 9.19
C ASN A 42 16.67 11.43 9.63
N GLU A 43 17.60 11.48 8.69
CA GLU A 43 19.04 11.62 9.00
C GLU A 43 19.58 12.99 8.63
N ARG A 44 18.71 13.91 8.25
CA ARG A 44 19.12 15.27 7.87
C ARG A 44 18.09 16.32 8.29
N LEU A 45 18.56 17.53 8.52
CA LEU A 45 17.72 18.71 8.58
C LEU A 45 17.13 18.97 7.18
N ILE A 46 15.83 19.20 7.11
CA ILE A 46 15.16 19.63 5.89
C ILE A 46 14.69 21.06 6.09
N ASP A 47 15.35 21.97 5.39
CA ASP A 47 14.94 23.38 5.33
C ASP A 47 13.90 23.53 4.22
N LEU A 48 12.63 23.70 4.61
CA LEU A 48 11.52 23.82 3.67
C LEU A 48 11.64 25.02 2.73
N SER A 49 12.35 26.07 3.13
CA SER A 49 12.56 27.25 2.28
C SER A 49 13.46 26.96 1.07
N THR A 50 14.30 25.91 1.18
CA THR A 50 15.25 25.50 0.14
C THR A 50 14.84 24.23 -0.62
N VAL A 51 13.75 23.56 -0.20
CA VAL A 51 13.24 22.38 -0.92
C VAL A 51 12.83 22.77 -2.34
N ARG A 52 13.38 22.06 -3.31
CA ARG A 52 13.08 22.22 -4.76
C ARG A 52 12.87 20.86 -5.41
N VAL A 53 12.14 20.86 -6.52
CA VAL A 53 11.98 19.65 -7.36
C VAL A 53 13.23 19.49 -8.21
N GLU A 54 14.08 18.53 -7.87
CA GLU A 54 15.38 18.28 -8.51
C GLU A 54 15.43 16.97 -9.29
N HIS A 55 14.41 16.11 -9.17
CA HIS A 55 14.33 14.80 -9.79
C HIS A 55 13.17 14.74 -10.77
N ASP A 56 13.31 13.90 -11.79
CA ASP A 56 12.24 13.62 -12.75
C ASP A 56 11.10 12.82 -12.10
N LEU A 57 11.45 11.97 -11.12
CA LEU A 57 10.50 11.17 -10.36
C LEU A 57 10.96 11.04 -8.91
N TYR A 58 10.02 11.09 -7.99
CA TYR A 58 10.23 10.67 -6.61
C TYR A 58 9.49 9.37 -6.32
N VAL A 59 10.11 8.46 -5.57
CA VAL A 59 9.49 7.21 -5.11
C VAL A 59 9.28 7.29 -3.61
N LEU A 60 8.03 7.40 -3.17
CA LEU A 60 7.66 7.51 -1.76
C LEU A 60 7.58 6.11 -1.12
N ARG A 61 8.75 5.53 -0.83
CA ARG A 61 8.81 4.15 -0.33
C ARG A 61 8.43 3.99 1.13
N GLN A 62 8.74 4.97 1.96
CA GLN A 62 8.39 4.94 3.39
C GLN A 62 7.40 6.04 3.74
N ILE A 63 6.20 5.62 4.11
CA ILE A 63 5.02 6.47 4.27
C ILE A 63 4.79 6.91 5.72
N SER A 64 5.81 7.43 6.41
CA SER A 64 5.67 7.87 7.80
C SER A 64 6.57 9.06 8.14
N GLY A 65 6.12 9.88 9.07
CA GLY A 65 6.89 10.99 9.63
C GLY A 65 7.41 11.94 8.56
N VAL A 66 8.69 12.29 8.66
CA VAL A 66 9.35 13.32 7.84
C VAL A 66 9.30 12.99 6.33
N SER A 67 9.37 11.72 5.94
CA SER A 67 9.28 11.34 4.52
C SER A 67 7.94 11.70 3.89
N MET A 68 6.84 11.57 4.64
CA MET A 68 5.51 12.00 4.18
C MET A 68 5.42 13.53 4.09
N SER A 69 5.93 14.25 5.10
CA SER A 69 5.93 15.72 5.07
C SER A 69 6.75 16.27 3.90
N LEU A 70 7.92 15.69 3.62
CA LEU A 70 8.73 16.07 2.47
C LEU A 70 8.02 15.75 1.14
N ALA A 71 7.39 14.57 1.03
CA ALA A 71 6.61 14.22 -0.16
C ALA A 71 5.46 15.20 -0.39
N GLY A 72 4.76 15.63 0.67
CA GLY A 72 3.72 16.65 0.59
C GLY A 72 4.26 18.01 0.12
N ALA A 73 5.40 18.44 0.64
CA ALA A 73 6.06 19.70 0.22
C ALA A 73 6.51 19.64 -1.25
N LEU A 74 7.07 18.52 -1.70
CA LEU A 74 7.45 18.30 -3.10
C LEU A 74 6.21 18.24 -4.00
N HIS A 75 5.16 17.56 -3.56
CA HIS A 75 3.89 17.48 -4.31
C HIS A 75 3.28 18.87 -4.52
N ALA A 76 3.30 19.71 -3.48
CA ALA A 76 2.80 21.10 -3.57
C ALA A 76 3.60 21.96 -4.58
N GLN A 77 4.82 21.56 -4.93
CA GLN A 77 5.66 22.18 -5.95
C GLN A 77 5.54 21.49 -7.33
N GLY A 78 4.60 20.56 -7.51
CA GLY A 78 4.37 19.87 -8.78
C GLY A 78 5.31 18.68 -9.05
N ALA A 79 6.01 18.16 -8.04
CA ALA A 79 6.85 16.99 -8.23
C ALA A 79 6.04 15.76 -8.66
N ALA A 80 6.56 15.03 -9.64
CA ALA A 80 6.09 13.71 -10.00
C ALA A 80 6.48 12.70 -8.89
N ILE A 81 5.48 12.08 -8.25
CA ILE A 81 5.69 11.18 -7.11
C ILE A 81 4.92 9.89 -7.32
N VAL A 82 5.59 8.75 -7.22
CA VAL A 82 4.98 7.42 -7.16
C VAL A 82 4.93 6.96 -5.70
N ASN A 83 3.75 6.69 -5.10
CA ASN A 83 2.44 7.11 -5.58
C ASN A 83 2.15 8.56 -5.12
N PRO A 84 1.21 9.27 -5.75
CA PRO A 84 0.91 10.66 -5.41
C PRO A 84 0.65 10.82 -3.92
N TYR A 85 1.13 11.92 -3.36
CA TYR A 85 0.97 12.21 -1.93
C TYR A 85 -0.49 12.12 -1.45
N PRO A 86 -1.49 12.73 -2.13
CA PRO A 86 -2.88 12.64 -1.69
C PRO A 86 -3.42 11.20 -1.67
N VAL A 87 -3.06 10.40 -2.68
CA VAL A 87 -3.46 8.99 -2.77
C VAL A 87 -2.82 8.16 -1.66
N THR A 88 -1.53 8.40 -1.40
CA THR A 88 -0.83 7.71 -0.30
C THR A 88 -1.43 8.06 1.05
N MET A 89 -1.83 9.31 1.26
CA MET A 89 -2.54 9.74 2.48
C MET A 89 -3.91 9.07 2.61
N ALA A 90 -4.69 9.01 1.52
CA ALA A 90 -6.00 8.35 1.52
C ALA A 90 -5.89 6.84 1.81
N LEU A 91 -4.89 6.16 1.23
CA LEU A 91 -4.63 4.74 1.50
C LEU A 91 -4.11 4.47 2.92
N ARG A 92 -3.46 5.45 3.54
CA ARG A 92 -3.01 5.35 4.92
C ARG A 92 -4.17 5.40 5.91
N ASP A 93 -5.19 6.18 5.63
CA ASP A 93 -6.42 6.23 6.40
C ASP A 93 -7.37 5.12 5.93
N LYS A 94 -7.44 4.04 6.72
CA LYS A 94 -8.26 2.86 6.38
C LYS A 94 -9.77 3.15 6.31
N VAL A 95 -10.26 4.21 6.95
CA VAL A 95 -11.66 4.64 6.89
C VAL A 95 -11.94 5.22 5.50
N ILE A 96 -11.06 6.14 5.08
CA ILE A 96 -11.16 6.76 3.75
C ILE A 96 -10.95 5.70 2.66
N ALA A 97 -9.93 4.84 2.81
CA ALA A 97 -9.64 3.78 1.86
C ALA A 97 -10.83 2.82 1.68
N ALA A 98 -11.43 2.34 2.78
CA ALA A 98 -12.59 1.46 2.72
C ALA A 98 -13.78 2.13 2.00
N ARG A 99 -14.02 3.43 2.25
CA ARG A 99 -15.13 4.14 1.61
C ARG A 99 -14.90 4.35 0.11
N ILE A 100 -13.67 4.67 -0.32
CA ILE A 100 -13.32 4.81 -1.74
C ILE A 100 -13.49 3.47 -2.46
N LEU A 101 -12.98 2.38 -1.89
CA LEU A 101 -13.08 1.03 -2.45
C LEU A 101 -14.55 0.57 -2.56
N GLU A 102 -15.35 0.79 -1.51
CA GLU A 102 -16.78 0.48 -1.52
C GLU A 102 -17.52 1.26 -2.61
N ALA A 103 -17.26 2.56 -2.73
CA ALA A 103 -17.87 3.42 -3.75
C ALA A 103 -17.50 2.98 -5.18
N ALA A 104 -16.33 2.38 -5.37
CA ALA A 104 -15.89 1.79 -6.64
C ALA A 104 -16.45 0.37 -6.87
N GLY A 105 -17.30 -0.15 -5.99
CA GLY A 105 -17.89 -1.47 -6.09
C GLY A 105 -16.90 -2.61 -5.79
N ALA A 106 -15.78 -2.35 -5.12
CA ALA A 106 -14.93 -3.42 -4.61
C ALA A 106 -15.64 -4.16 -3.45
N PRO A 107 -15.51 -5.48 -3.34
CA PRO A 107 -16.16 -6.26 -2.30
C PRO A 107 -15.47 -6.08 -0.94
N VAL A 108 -15.70 -4.96 -0.28
CA VAL A 108 -15.17 -4.64 1.04
C VAL A 108 -16.12 -5.17 2.11
N PRO A 109 -15.65 -5.79 3.21
CA PRO A 109 -16.49 -6.10 4.36
C PRO A 109 -17.22 -4.87 4.90
N ALA A 110 -18.46 -5.04 5.39
CA ALA A 110 -19.18 -3.94 6.04
C ALA A 110 -18.29 -3.28 7.12
N THR A 111 -18.04 -1.99 6.96
CA THR A 111 -17.03 -1.25 7.70
C THR A 111 -17.66 -0.19 8.58
N TYR A 112 -17.19 -0.08 9.82
CA TYR A 112 -17.66 0.83 10.85
C TYR A 112 -16.49 1.58 11.44
N VAL A 113 -16.73 2.80 11.91
CA VAL A 113 -15.74 3.63 12.60
C VAL A 113 -16.32 4.13 13.91
N VAL A 114 -15.57 4.03 14.99
CA VAL A 114 -15.98 4.48 16.32
C VAL A 114 -14.81 5.12 17.06
N SER A 115 -15.14 6.02 17.99
CA SER A 115 -14.17 6.59 18.92
C SER A 115 -13.95 5.73 20.18
N GLN A 116 -14.92 4.88 20.51
CA GLN A 116 -14.91 4.03 21.70
C GLN A 116 -15.33 2.61 21.32
N PRO A 117 -14.64 1.56 21.81
CA PRO A 117 -14.93 0.16 21.47
C PRO A 117 -16.35 -0.28 21.81
N ASP A 118 -16.90 0.17 22.96
CA ASP A 118 -18.24 -0.18 23.43
C ASP A 118 -19.36 0.22 22.48
N LEU A 119 -19.16 1.22 21.65
CA LEU A 119 -20.11 1.60 20.58
C LEU A 119 -20.32 0.49 19.54
N LEU A 120 -19.43 -0.50 19.50
CA LEU A 120 -19.55 -1.67 18.60
C LEU A 120 -20.44 -2.79 19.17
N ALA A 121 -20.80 -2.76 20.46
CA ALA A 121 -21.56 -3.82 21.12
C ALA A 121 -22.86 -4.21 20.38
N PRO A 122 -23.70 -3.28 19.90
CA PRO A 122 -24.92 -3.64 19.17
C PRO A 122 -24.66 -4.43 17.88
N LEU A 123 -23.47 -4.27 17.27
CA LEU A 123 -23.11 -4.97 16.04
C LEU A 123 -22.76 -6.43 16.26
N LEU A 124 -22.36 -6.82 17.47
CA LEU A 124 -22.02 -8.21 17.80
C LEU A 124 -23.21 -9.14 17.73
N ASN A 125 -24.44 -8.65 17.87
CA ASN A 125 -25.65 -9.41 17.65
C ASN A 125 -25.80 -9.95 16.22
N ARG A 126 -25.05 -9.38 15.27
CA ARG A 126 -25.01 -9.79 13.85
C ARG A 126 -23.76 -10.59 13.50
N GLY A 127 -22.97 -11.00 14.49
CA GLY A 127 -21.76 -11.79 14.35
C GLY A 127 -20.46 -11.03 14.71
N PRO A 128 -19.33 -11.72 14.64
CA PRO A 128 -18.02 -11.17 15.02
C PRO A 128 -17.57 -9.99 14.16
N LEU A 129 -16.65 -9.20 14.72
CA LEU A 129 -15.99 -8.07 14.04
C LEU A 129 -14.48 -8.26 14.04
N VAL A 130 -13.80 -7.76 13.03
CA VAL A 130 -12.35 -7.52 13.05
C VAL A 130 -12.14 -6.07 13.43
N VAL A 131 -11.44 -5.84 14.53
CA VAL A 131 -11.03 -4.51 14.99
C VAL A 131 -9.59 -4.26 14.56
N LYS A 132 -9.31 -3.07 14.07
CA LYS A 132 -7.96 -2.67 13.63
C LYS A 132 -7.74 -1.17 13.82
N PRO A 133 -6.48 -0.76 14.10
CA PRO A 133 -6.12 0.66 14.09
C PRO A 133 -6.39 1.27 12.71
N TYR A 134 -6.90 2.48 12.65
CA TYR A 134 -7.24 3.14 11.39
C TYR A 134 -6.00 3.40 10.51
N ASP A 135 -4.83 3.61 11.11
CA ASP A 135 -3.54 3.85 10.45
C ASP A 135 -2.55 2.68 10.64
N GLY A 136 -3.05 1.51 11.09
CA GLY A 136 -2.24 0.32 11.37
C GLY A 136 -1.56 -0.25 10.14
N THR A 137 -0.37 -0.83 10.32
CA THR A 137 0.42 -1.48 9.29
C THR A 137 0.83 -2.88 9.71
N CYS A 138 1.06 -3.77 8.74
CA CYS A 138 1.55 -5.14 8.98
C CYS A 138 0.68 -5.99 9.91
N GLY A 139 -0.63 -5.72 10.00
CA GLY A 139 -1.55 -6.47 10.86
C GLY A 139 -1.39 -6.21 12.37
N LEU A 140 -0.55 -5.27 12.77
CA LEU A 140 -0.38 -4.93 14.18
C LEU A 140 -1.68 -4.33 14.75
N GLY A 141 -2.13 -4.87 15.90
CA GLY A 141 -3.38 -4.45 16.53
C GLY A 141 -4.65 -4.92 15.83
N VAL A 142 -4.55 -5.87 14.90
CA VAL A 142 -5.71 -6.51 14.25
C VAL A 142 -6.11 -7.73 15.05
N HIS A 143 -7.38 -7.78 15.48
CA HIS A 143 -7.92 -8.92 16.20
C HIS A 143 -9.42 -9.08 16.01
N VAL A 144 -9.93 -10.27 16.33
CA VAL A 144 -11.35 -10.61 16.17
C VAL A 144 -12.05 -10.47 17.53
N VAL A 145 -13.09 -9.65 17.54
CA VAL A 145 -13.99 -9.43 18.67
C VAL A 145 -15.27 -10.24 18.45
N ARG A 146 -15.62 -11.10 19.43
CA ARG A 146 -16.77 -12.01 19.33
C ARG A 146 -17.88 -11.70 20.31
N ASN A 147 -17.55 -11.01 21.40
CA ASN A 147 -18.47 -10.71 22.50
C ASN A 147 -18.08 -9.39 23.19
N GLU A 148 -18.91 -8.94 24.12
CA GLU A 148 -18.67 -7.69 24.83
C GLU A 148 -17.42 -7.73 25.71
N ALA A 149 -17.05 -8.90 26.26
CA ALA A 149 -15.82 -9.01 27.06
C ALA A 149 -14.58 -8.74 26.22
N ASP A 150 -14.57 -9.16 24.94
CA ASP A 150 -13.49 -8.84 24.01
C ASP A 150 -13.42 -7.31 23.78
N LEU A 151 -14.57 -6.61 23.66
CA LEU A 151 -14.61 -5.15 23.52
C LEU A 151 -14.08 -4.43 24.76
N LEU A 152 -14.39 -4.94 25.94
CA LEU A 152 -13.93 -4.36 27.20
C LEU A 152 -12.41 -4.52 27.41
N ALA A 153 -11.82 -5.54 26.81
CA ALA A 153 -10.37 -5.77 26.81
C ALA A 153 -9.60 -4.82 25.87
N GLU A 154 -10.32 -4.12 24.96
CA GLU A 154 -9.69 -3.16 24.06
C GLU A 154 -9.06 -1.99 24.83
N PRO A 155 -7.80 -1.63 24.49
CA PRO A 155 -7.16 -0.48 25.12
C PRO A 155 -7.95 0.82 24.85
N ARG A 156 -8.18 1.63 25.88
CA ARG A 156 -8.93 2.90 25.82
C ARG A 156 -8.07 4.10 26.27
N PRO A 157 -6.86 4.33 25.69
CA PRO A 157 -6.11 5.51 26.10
C PRO A 157 -6.79 6.80 25.65
N PRO A 158 -6.68 7.88 26.43
CA PRO A 158 -7.14 9.19 26.04
C PRO A 158 -6.43 9.65 24.73
N ASN A 159 -7.14 10.36 23.88
CA ASN A 159 -6.63 10.89 22.60
C ASN A 159 -6.22 9.82 21.56
N LYS A 160 -6.81 8.62 21.62
CA LYS A 160 -6.58 7.62 20.55
C LYS A 160 -7.26 8.00 19.24
N PRO A 161 -6.59 7.63 18.12
CA PRO A 161 -7.22 7.68 16.82
C PRO A 161 -8.46 6.79 16.76
N PRO A 162 -9.37 7.03 15.79
CA PRO A 162 -10.54 6.18 15.58
C PRO A 162 -10.21 4.70 15.45
N ILE A 163 -11.15 3.88 15.89
CA ILE A 163 -11.10 2.43 15.72
C ILE A 163 -11.89 2.07 14.49
N LEU A 164 -11.28 1.31 13.59
CA LEU A 164 -11.97 0.71 12.45
C LEU A 164 -12.43 -0.69 12.84
N ALA A 165 -13.68 -1.01 12.60
CA ALA A 165 -14.22 -2.36 12.73
C ALA A 165 -14.81 -2.81 11.39
N GLN A 166 -14.58 -4.06 11.03
CA GLN A 166 -15.15 -4.68 9.83
C GLN A 166 -15.90 -5.96 10.21
N ARG A 167 -16.95 -6.28 9.45
CA ARG A 167 -17.60 -7.59 9.60
C ARG A 167 -16.56 -8.68 9.41
N TYR A 168 -16.46 -9.59 10.37
CA TYR A 168 -15.55 -10.73 10.25
C TYR A 168 -16.10 -11.75 9.25
N HIS A 169 -15.29 -12.05 8.25
CA HIS A 169 -15.49 -13.16 7.33
C HIS A 169 -14.37 -14.16 7.58
N PRO A 170 -14.67 -15.39 8.07
CA PRO A 170 -13.64 -16.36 8.40
C PRO A 170 -12.88 -16.77 7.13
N PRO A 171 -11.54 -16.54 7.07
CA PRO A 171 -10.77 -16.88 5.89
C PRO A 171 -10.77 -18.38 5.63
N GLN A 172 -10.97 -18.76 4.37
CA GLN A 172 -10.85 -20.13 3.87
C GLN A 172 -9.51 -20.28 3.15
N GLY A 173 -8.50 -20.73 3.86
CA GLY A 173 -7.16 -20.90 3.31
C GLY A 173 -6.19 -19.76 3.68
N ARG A 174 -5.19 -19.55 2.81
CA ARG A 174 -4.18 -18.51 2.99
C ARG A 174 -4.67 -17.18 2.47
N ASP A 175 -4.18 -16.09 3.06
CA ASP A 175 -4.41 -14.74 2.55
C ASP A 175 -3.82 -14.60 1.14
N LEU A 176 -4.57 -13.94 0.27
CA LEU A 176 -4.17 -13.66 -1.10
C LEU A 176 -3.72 -12.21 -1.19
N LYS A 177 -2.53 -11.98 -1.71
CA LYS A 177 -2.05 -10.64 -2.01
C LYS A 177 -1.81 -10.48 -3.49
N ILE A 178 -2.52 -9.53 -4.11
CA ILE A 178 -2.32 -9.18 -5.51
C ILE A 178 -1.53 -7.87 -5.57
N TYR A 179 -0.41 -7.92 -6.26
CA TYR A 179 0.44 -6.76 -6.53
C TYR A 179 0.23 -6.31 -7.96
N ALA A 180 0.07 -5.00 -8.15
CA ALA A 180 0.13 -4.36 -9.45
C ALA A 180 1.47 -3.65 -9.61
N ILE A 181 2.10 -3.80 -10.77
CA ILE A 181 3.29 -3.07 -11.22
C ILE A 181 3.02 -2.67 -12.67
N GLY A 182 2.53 -1.44 -12.87
CA GLY A 182 1.98 -1.01 -14.16
C GLY A 182 0.76 -1.87 -14.53
N GLU A 183 0.73 -2.37 -15.74
CA GLU A 183 -0.35 -3.21 -16.26
C GLU A 183 -0.28 -4.68 -15.79
N ARG A 184 0.77 -5.07 -15.06
CA ARG A 184 1.00 -6.46 -14.65
C ARG A 184 0.46 -6.72 -13.26
N LEU A 185 -0.26 -7.84 -13.09
CA LEU A 185 -0.73 -8.33 -11.82
C LEU A 185 0.04 -9.60 -11.41
N PHE A 186 0.41 -9.67 -10.13
CA PHE A 186 1.12 -10.79 -9.53
C PHE A 186 0.41 -11.25 -8.26
N GLY A 187 -0.02 -12.50 -8.23
CA GLY A 187 -0.64 -13.10 -7.05
C GLY A 187 0.41 -13.78 -6.15
N VAL A 188 0.29 -13.59 -4.84
CA VAL A 188 1.11 -14.28 -3.83
C VAL A 188 0.21 -14.74 -2.69
N ARG A 189 0.19 -16.06 -2.41
CA ARG A 189 -0.47 -16.64 -1.24
C ARG A 189 0.43 -16.49 -0.01
N LYS A 190 -0.13 -15.99 1.07
CA LYS A 190 0.61 -15.71 2.31
C LYS A 190 -0.03 -16.36 3.51
N VAL A 191 0.80 -16.72 4.48
CA VAL A 191 0.35 -17.09 5.81
C VAL A 191 0.21 -15.81 6.64
N PHE A 192 -0.90 -15.64 7.33
CA PHE A 192 -1.11 -14.53 8.25
C PHE A 192 -1.47 -15.06 9.65
N PRO A 193 -0.83 -14.57 10.70
CA PRO A 193 0.36 -13.71 10.69
C PRO A 193 1.63 -14.48 10.27
N ALA A 194 2.49 -13.85 9.46
CA ALA A 194 3.76 -14.44 9.07
C ALA A 194 4.77 -14.38 10.21
N ARG A 195 5.38 -15.52 10.54
CA ARG A 195 6.34 -15.68 11.66
C ARG A 195 7.79 -15.73 11.20
N THR A 196 8.02 -16.13 9.95
CA THR A 196 9.35 -16.27 9.35
C THR A 196 9.52 -15.39 8.12
N GLU A 197 10.77 -15.14 7.69
CA GLU A 197 11.01 -14.43 6.42
C GLU A 197 10.48 -15.21 5.22
N ALA A 198 10.58 -16.54 5.20
CA ALA A 198 10.03 -17.39 4.14
C ALA A 198 8.50 -17.21 4.03
N GLU A 199 7.78 -17.21 5.14
CA GLU A 199 6.33 -16.97 5.17
C GLU A 199 5.96 -15.57 4.66
N LYS A 200 6.82 -14.55 4.86
CA LYS A 200 6.61 -13.20 4.31
C LYS A 200 6.75 -13.16 2.79
N TYR A 201 7.54 -14.05 2.19
CA TYR A 201 7.62 -14.17 0.73
C TYR A 201 6.37 -14.83 0.17
N GLY A 202 5.87 -15.89 0.82
CA GLY A 202 4.71 -16.64 0.36
C GLY A 202 4.98 -17.42 -0.94
N GLU A 203 3.91 -17.84 -1.61
CA GLU A 203 3.95 -18.66 -2.82
C GLU A 203 3.28 -17.93 -3.98
N PRO A 204 3.95 -17.73 -5.14
CA PRO A 204 3.32 -17.15 -6.32
C PRO A 204 2.13 -17.98 -6.81
N PHE A 205 1.10 -17.30 -7.32
CA PHE A 205 -0.03 -17.92 -8.03
C PHE A 205 -0.57 -16.99 -9.11
N THR A 206 -1.29 -17.54 -10.08
CA THR A 206 -2.00 -16.75 -11.08
C THR A 206 -3.37 -16.35 -10.53
N PRO A 207 -3.68 -15.05 -10.37
CA PRO A 207 -5.00 -14.59 -9.97
C PRO A 207 -6.09 -15.09 -10.92
N THR A 208 -7.26 -15.43 -10.37
CA THR A 208 -8.44 -15.71 -11.19
C THR A 208 -8.91 -14.42 -11.89
N ALA A 209 -9.77 -14.54 -12.91
CA ALA A 209 -10.34 -13.38 -13.59
C ALA A 209 -11.07 -12.44 -12.62
N GLU A 210 -11.83 -13.00 -11.66
CA GLU A 210 -12.53 -12.25 -10.61
C GLU A 210 -11.55 -11.51 -9.71
N GLN A 211 -10.51 -12.19 -9.21
CA GLN A 211 -9.50 -11.59 -8.35
C GLN A 211 -8.72 -10.48 -9.07
N ALA A 212 -8.41 -10.68 -10.35
CA ALA A 212 -7.76 -9.68 -11.19
C ALA A 212 -8.66 -8.45 -11.40
N ASP A 213 -9.95 -8.63 -11.72
CA ASP A 213 -10.93 -7.53 -11.85
C ASP A 213 -11.06 -6.73 -10.56
N ILE A 214 -11.17 -7.42 -9.41
CA ILE A 214 -11.21 -6.76 -8.09
C ILE A 214 -9.97 -5.90 -7.88
N ALA A 215 -8.77 -6.45 -8.15
CA ALA A 215 -7.52 -5.72 -7.97
C ALA A 215 -7.43 -4.50 -8.90
N LEU A 216 -7.77 -4.64 -10.18
CA LEU A 216 -7.79 -3.54 -11.16
C LEU A 216 -8.80 -2.45 -10.77
N ARG A 217 -9.98 -2.85 -10.29
CA ARG A 217 -11.00 -1.92 -9.78
C ARG A 217 -10.47 -1.10 -8.61
N CYS A 218 -9.74 -1.74 -7.68
CA CYS A 218 -9.07 -1.04 -6.58
C CYS A 218 -8.05 -0.02 -7.09
N GLY A 219 -7.20 -0.38 -8.06
CA GLY A 219 -6.23 0.53 -8.66
C GLY A 219 -6.89 1.73 -9.34
N ARG A 220 -7.94 1.48 -10.14
CA ARG A 220 -8.73 2.54 -10.79
C ARG A 220 -9.39 3.49 -9.78
N ALA A 221 -9.90 2.98 -8.66
CA ALA A 221 -10.51 3.79 -7.60
C ALA A 221 -9.58 4.86 -7.05
N PHE A 222 -8.29 4.60 -7.03
CA PHE A 222 -7.24 5.53 -6.57
C PHE A 222 -6.44 6.17 -7.70
N GLY A 223 -6.67 5.80 -8.95
CA GLY A 223 -5.92 6.32 -10.11
C GLY A 223 -4.44 5.94 -10.07
N ILE A 224 -4.08 4.77 -9.57
CA ILE A 224 -2.69 4.27 -9.46
C ILE A 224 -2.54 2.88 -10.05
N ASP A 225 -1.34 2.56 -10.49
CA ASP A 225 -0.93 1.31 -11.12
C ASP A 225 0.25 0.62 -10.41
N LEU A 226 0.70 1.15 -9.25
CA LEU A 226 1.69 0.51 -8.38
C LEU A 226 1.11 0.36 -6.98
N TYR A 227 0.64 -0.83 -6.61
CA TYR A 227 -0.04 -1.07 -5.33
C TYR A 227 -0.06 -2.55 -4.95
N GLY A 228 -0.62 -2.85 -3.79
CA GLY A 228 -0.95 -4.21 -3.37
C GLY A 228 -2.32 -4.24 -2.71
N VAL A 229 -3.11 -5.26 -3.05
CA VAL A 229 -4.44 -5.52 -2.48
C VAL A 229 -4.38 -6.81 -1.69
N ASP A 230 -4.85 -6.79 -0.45
CA ASP A 230 -4.96 -7.96 0.40
C ASP A 230 -6.40 -8.50 0.32
N LEU A 231 -6.53 -9.75 -0.11
CA LEU A 231 -7.80 -10.42 -0.30
C LEU A 231 -7.93 -11.62 0.65
N ILE A 232 -9.15 -11.89 1.07
CA ILE A 232 -9.53 -13.16 1.71
C ILE A 232 -10.68 -13.80 0.94
N GLU A 233 -10.71 -15.12 0.94
CA GLU A 233 -11.87 -15.90 0.46
C GLU A 233 -12.65 -16.39 1.66
N SER A 234 -13.97 -16.23 1.65
CA SER A 234 -14.86 -16.66 2.71
C SER A 234 -16.23 -17.03 2.10
N GLU A 235 -16.70 -18.24 2.37
CA GLU A 235 -18.00 -18.72 1.90
C GLU A 235 -18.21 -18.54 0.38
N GLY A 236 -17.17 -18.82 -0.40
CA GLY A 236 -17.19 -18.73 -1.86
C GLY A 236 -17.17 -17.28 -2.41
N LYS A 237 -16.87 -16.28 -1.57
CA LYS A 237 -16.76 -14.87 -1.96
C LYS A 237 -15.37 -14.34 -1.65
N THR A 238 -14.90 -13.45 -2.50
CA THR A 238 -13.62 -12.73 -2.31
C THR A 238 -13.90 -11.37 -1.68
N TYR A 239 -13.13 -11.01 -0.65
CA TYR A 239 -13.23 -9.70 0.02
C TYR A 239 -11.88 -8.97 0.00
N VAL A 240 -11.93 -7.66 -0.24
CA VAL A 240 -10.79 -6.75 -0.09
C VAL A 240 -10.70 -6.33 1.37
N VAL A 241 -9.63 -6.72 2.07
CA VAL A 241 -9.45 -6.42 3.49
C VAL A 241 -8.44 -5.31 3.76
N ASP A 242 -7.52 -5.05 2.83
CA ASP A 242 -6.57 -3.93 2.89
C ASP A 242 -6.03 -3.58 1.50
N MET A 243 -5.54 -2.36 1.34
CA MET A 243 -4.79 -1.91 0.16
C MET A 243 -3.58 -1.09 0.60
N SER A 244 -2.45 -1.32 -0.06
CA SER A 244 -1.17 -0.65 0.26
C SER A 244 -0.67 0.14 -0.95
N SER A 245 -0.21 1.37 -0.74
CA SER A 245 0.36 2.23 -1.78
C SER A 245 1.61 1.59 -2.42
N ILE A 246 2.77 1.61 -1.77
CA ILE A 246 3.97 0.92 -2.27
C ILE A 246 4.33 -0.23 -1.32
N PRO A 247 3.83 -1.45 -1.56
CA PRO A 247 4.13 -2.61 -0.73
C PRO A 247 5.58 -3.10 -0.91
N GLY A 248 5.94 -4.15 -0.17
CA GLY A 248 7.28 -4.75 -0.26
C GLY A 248 7.50 -5.67 -1.46
N PHE A 249 6.48 -5.99 -2.24
CA PHE A 249 6.51 -6.90 -3.42
C PHE A 249 7.19 -8.26 -3.15
N LYS A 250 7.28 -8.68 -1.89
CA LYS A 250 7.86 -9.97 -1.51
C LYS A 250 7.03 -11.12 -2.11
N GLY A 251 7.70 -12.08 -2.74
CA GLY A 251 7.10 -13.22 -3.41
C GLY A 251 6.72 -12.99 -4.87
N VAL A 252 6.82 -11.77 -5.37
CA VAL A 252 6.68 -11.50 -6.81
C VAL A 252 7.94 -11.97 -7.52
N PRO A 253 7.84 -12.86 -8.53
CA PRO A 253 8.97 -13.27 -9.35
C PRO A 253 9.60 -12.04 -10.03
N ASP A 254 10.92 -11.98 -10.09
CA ASP A 254 11.70 -10.90 -10.73
C ASP A 254 11.25 -9.47 -10.36
N ALA A 255 10.68 -9.29 -9.17
CA ALA A 255 10.19 -7.99 -8.70
C ALA A 255 11.19 -6.83 -8.85
N PRO A 256 12.51 -7.00 -8.61
CA PRO A 256 13.47 -5.91 -8.82
C PRO A 256 13.47 -5.40 -10.26
N SER A 257 13.46 -6.29 -11.25
CA SER A 257 13.47 -5.93 -12.68
C SER A 257 12.15 -5.24 -13.08
N HIS A 258 11.02 -5.78 -12.65
CA HIS A 258 9.71 -5.16 -12.92
C HIS A 258 9.59 -3.76 -12.32
N LEU A 259 10.08 -3.57 -11.09
CA LEU A 259 10.08 -2.26 -10.43
C LEU A 259 11.05 -1.28 -11.11
N ALA A 260 12.24 -1.75 -11.51
CA ALA A 260 13.20 -0.89 -12.22
C ALA A 260 12.62 -0.40 -13.55
N SER A 261 12.05 -1.30 -14.37
CA SER A 261 11.38 -0.92 -15.63
C SER A 261 10.24 0.06 -15.39
N TYR A 262 9.38 -0.22 -14.40
CA TYR A 262 8.26 0.67 -14.06
C TYR A 262 8.74 2.07 -13.66
N PHE A 263 9.72 2.19 -12.77
CA PHE A 263 10.24 3.49 -12.33
C PHE A 263 10.96 4.23 -13.45
N TYR A 264 11.68 3.52 -14.33
CA TYR A 264 12.30 4.10 -15.50
C TYR A 264 11.25 4.74 -16.42
N GLU A 265 10.23 3.96 -16.82
CA GLU A 265 9.15 4.43 -17.69
C GLU A 265 8.33 5.57 -17.06
N ALA A 266 8.07 5.49 -15.75
CA ALA A 266 7.40 6.55 -15.01
C ALA A 266 8.22 7.86 -15.01
N ALA A 267 9.55 7.76 -14.83
CA ALA A 267 10.45 8.91 -14.89
C ALA A 267 10.53 9.50 -16.32
N GLU A 268 10.54 8.67 -17.36
CA GLU A 268 10.48 9.13 -18.75
C GLU A 268 9.18 9.88 -19.07
N ARG A 269 8.05 9.34 -18.60
CA ARG A 269 6.74 10.01 -18.74
C ARG A 269 6.76 11.36 -18.04
N ALA A 270 7.21 11.41 -16.78
CA ALA A 270 7.30 12.65 -16.02
C ALA A 270 8.21 13.69 -16.68
N ALA A 271 9.42 13.28 -17.11
CA ALA A 271 10.38 14.15 -17.79
C ALA A 271 9.85 14.71 -19.11
N SER A 272 8.92 14.02 -19.78
CA SER A 272 8.25 14.45 -21.02
C SER A 272 6.89 15.12 -20.78
N GLY A 273 6.52 15.44 -19.53
CA GLY A 273 5.25 16.09 -19.19
C GLY A 273 4.02 15.20 -19.39
N ARG A 274 4.20 13.88 -19.53
CA ARG A 274 3.10 12.92 -19.65
C ARG A 274 2.65 12.43 -18.25
N PRO A 275 1.41 11.96 -18.11
CA PRO A 275 0.93 11.37 -16.86
C PRO A 275 1.84 10.22 -16.39
N VAL A 276 2.21 10.23 -15.10
CA VAL A 276 3.06 9.20 -14.49
C VAL A 276 2.34 7.85 -14.46
N PHE A 277 1.04 7.86 -14.17
CA PHE A 277 0.18 6.68 -14.07
C PHE A 277 -0.55 6.42 -15.37
N GLN A 278 -0.63 5.16 -15.74
CA GLN A 278 -1.46 4.67 -16.83
C GLN A 278 -2.49 3.72 -16.21
N PRO A 279 -3.69 4.22 -15.84
CA PRO A 279 -4.73 3.33 -15.36
C PRO A 279 -4.98 2.27 -16.42
N ALA A 280 -5.04 1.00 -16.01
CA ALA A 280 -5.31 -0.12 -16.92
C ALA A 280 -6.53 0.21 -17.79
N VAL A 281 -6.33 0.19 -19.10
CA VAL A 281 -7.40 0.36 -20.08
C VAL A 281 -8.41 -0.74 -19.82
N GLU A 282 -9.70 -0.40 -19.84
CA GLU A 282 -10.76 -1.40 -19.80
C GLU A 282 -10.48 -2.40 -20.92
N VAL A 283 -10.22 -3.65 -20.57
CA VAL A 283 -10.34 -4.75 -21.52
C VAL A 283 -11.84 -4.80 -21.80
N GLY A 284 -12.23 -4.23 -22.93
CA GLY A 284 -13.62 -4.26 -23.39
C GLY A 284 -14.14 -5.69 -23.42
N PRO A 285 -15.48 -5.84 -23.36
CA PRO A 285 -16.16 -7.13 -23.25
C PRO A 285 -15.81 -8.07 -24.38
#